data_ffd4ea6a0e80955f23d32a777cdda618
#
_entry.id   ffd4ea6a0e80955f23d32a777cdda618
#
_cell.length_a   1.000
_cell.length_b   1.000
_cell.length_c   1.000
_cell.angle_alpha   90.00
_cell.angle_beta   90.00
_cell.angle_gamma   90.00
#
_symmetry.space_group_name_H-M   'P 1'
#
loop_
_entity.id
_entity.type
_entity.pdbx_description
1 polymer ?
#
loop_
_entity_poly.entity_id
_entity_poly.type
_entity_poly.pdbx_seq_one_letter_code
_entity_poly.pdbx_strand_id
1 'polypeptide(L)'
;MYNLAMFNNLRMIKILLLDNYDSFTYNLYHYIDSAGSFHVDVIRNDIIDIKDVKQYDGIVLSPGPGLPKESGMLMDVIVECVNSKRIFGVCLGHQAIAEYFGSHLINLPEVLHGIQTPIKLLNPKHYLFNGLPDVVDVGRYHSWVVNPIDLPDSLTVTAVDFDEQIMALSHKIYDVCSVQFHPESIMTFFGMRMIQNWLDMF
;
A
#
# COMPACT_ATOMS: atom_id res chain seq x y z
N MET A 1 -36.97 -23.05 20.90
CA MET A 1 -36.20 -21.93 21.50
C MET A 1 -34.84 -21.95 20.83
N TYR A 2 -34.68 -21.16 19.77
CA TYR A 2 -33.39 -21.01 19.10
C TYR A 2 -32.56 -20.01 19.88
N ASN A 3 -31.36 -20.45 20.25
CA ASN A 3 -30.42 -19.72 21.10
C ASN A 3 -29.79 -18.55 20.29
N LEU A 4 -30.32 -17.34 20.48
CA LEU A 4 -29.89 -16.09 19.82
C LEU A 4 -28.65 -15.46 20.50
N ALA A 5 -27.80 -16.25 21.18
CA ALA A 5 -26.74 -15.77 22.05
C ALA A 5 -25.33 -16.09 21.53
N MET A 6 -25.08 -15.99 20.23
CA MET A 6 -23.71 -16.07 19.68
C MET A 6 -23.47 -15.02 18.58
N PHE A 7 -23.97 -13.82 18.72
CA PHE A 7 -23.33 -12.69 18.06
C PHE A 7 -22.19 -12.23 19.00
N ASN A 8 -21.05 -12.92 18.89
CA ASN A 8 -19.80 -12.38 19.41
C ASN A 8 -19.69 -10.95 18.91
N ASN A 9 -19.41 -10.00 19.81
CA ASN A 9 -18.93 -8.65 19.51
C ASN A 9 -17.62 -8.77 18.71
N LEU A 10 -17.71 -9.07 17.42
CA LEU A 10 -16.57 -8.96 16.52
C LEU A 10 -16.27 -7.46 16.46
N ARG A 11 -15.19 -7.06 17.10
CA ARG A 11 -14.67 -5.70 17.01
C ARG A 11 -14.46 -5.39 15.54
N MET A 12 -15.09 -4.32 15.04
CA MET A 12 -14.87 -3.86 13.67
C MET A 12 -13.42 -3.41 13.51
N ILE A 13 -12.74 -3.94 12.52
CA ILE A 13 -11.36 -3.56 12.19
C ILE A 13 -11.35 -2.13 11.66
N LYS A 14 -10.48 -1.29 12.20
CA LYS A 14 -10.36 0.11 11.81
C LYS A 14 -9.14 0.30 10.92
N ILE A 15 -9.36 0.85 9.74
CA ILE A 15 -8.31 1.17 8.77
C ILE A 15 -8.19 2.69 8.66
N LEU A 16 -6.98 3.20 8.82
CA LEU A 16 -6.64 4.56 8.39
C LEU A 16 -6.23 4.52 6.92
N LEU A 17 -6.90 5.27 6.09
CA LEU A 17 -6.44 5.63 4.76
C LEU A 17 -5.88 7.04 4.81
N LEU A 18 -4.54 7.14 4.86
CA LEU A 18 -3.85 8.42 4.86
C LEU A 18 -3.88 9.00 3.45
N ASP A 19 -4.60 10.10 3.28
CA ASP A 19 -4.76 10.78 1.98
C ASP A 19 -3.60 11.75 1.75
N ASN A 20 -2.77 11.43 0.76
CA ASN A 20 -1.66 12.27 0.30
C ASN A 20 -2.08 13.21 -0.84
N TYR A 21 -3.33 13.65 -0.87
CA TYR A 21 -3.89 14.54 -1.89
C TYR A 21 -3.93 13.94 -3.29
N ASP A 22 -4.28 12.66 -3.38
CA ASP A 22 -4.39 11.95 -4.65
C ASP A 22 -5.85 11.77 -5.07
N SER A 23 -6.11 11.93 -6.37
CA SER A 23 -7.46 11.75 -6.94
C SER A 23 -7.97 10.30 -6.85
N PHE A 24 -7.08 9.32 -6.73
CA PHE A 24 -7.42 7.90 -6.60
C PHE A 24 -7.60 7.44 -5.15
N THR A 25 -7.39 8.30 -4.14
CA THR A 25 -7.56 7.93 -2.72
C THR A 25 -8.96 7.34 -2.47
N TYR A 26 -10.00 7.94 -3.03
CA TYR A 26 -11.37 7.45 -2.83
C TYR A 26 -11.68 6.15 -3.59
N ASN A 27 -10.91 5.77 -4.60
CA ASN A 27 -11.01 4.45 -5.21
C ASN A 27 -10.50 3.37 -4.24
N LEU A 28 -9.38 3.63 -3.53
CA LEU A 28 -8.90 2.77 -2.44
C LEU A 28 -9.95 2.65 -1.33
N TYR A 29 -10.53 3.78 -0.90
CA TYR A 29 -11.61 3.79 0.07
C TYR A 29 -12.75 2.86 -0.36
N HIS A 30 -13.27 3.01 -1.58
CA HIS A 30 -14.37 2.19 -2.07
C HIS A 30 -14.05 0.71 -2.13
N TYR A 31 -12.82 0.33 -2.46
CA TYR A 31 -12.40 -1.07 -2.48
C TYR A 31 -12.37 -1.67 -1.07
N ILE A 32 -11.87 -0.93 -0.08
CA ILE A 32 -11.81 -1.39 1.31
C ILE A 32 -13.23 -1.43 1.92
N ASP A 33 -14.01 -0.38 1.73
CA ASP A 33 -15.39 -0.26 2.24
C ASP A 33 -16.31 -1.37 1.67
N SER A 34 -16.15 -1.69 0.39
CA SER A 34 -16.92 -2.75 -0.27
C SER A 34 -16.63 -4.16 0.26
N ALA A 35 -15.50 -4.37 0.93
CA ALA A 35 -15.18 -5.62 1.61
C ALA A 35 -16.05 -5.87 2.87
N GLY A 36 -16.75 -4.84 3.38
CA GLY A 36 -17.90 -4.95 4.28
C GLY A 36 -17.62 -5.22 5.76
N SER A 37 -16.39 -5.51 6.14
CA SER A 37 -16.03 -5.83 7.54
C SER A 37 -15.12 -4.80 8.20
N PHE A 38 -14.89 -3.67 7.54
CA PHE A 38 -13.91 -2.67 7.93
C PHE A 38 -14.57 -1.30 8.12
N HIS A 39 -14.06 -0.55 9.08
CA HIS A 39 -14.33 0.87 9.23
C HIS A 39 -13.13 1.65 8.70
N VAL A 40 -13.34 2.51 7.71
CA VAL A 40 -12.28 3.25 7.03
C VAL A 40 -12.43 4.73 7.31
N ASP A 41 -11.42 5.32 7.94
CA ASP A 41 -11.29 6.77 8.06
C ASP A 41 -10.29 7.28 7.02
N VAL A 42 -10.73 8.22 6.18
CA VAL A 42 -9.87 8.93 5.23
C VAL A 42 -9.44 10.24 5.86
N ILE A 43 -8.15 10.36 6.15
CA ILE A 43 -7.59 11.56 6.81
C ILE A 43 -6.41 12.08 6.00
N ARG A 44 -6.42 13.38 5.70
CA ARG A 44 -5.33 14.04 4.98
C ARG A 44 -4.05 14.06 5.79
N ASN A 45 -2.92 13.93 5.10
CA ASN A 45 -1.59 13.85 5.69
C ASN A 45 -1.14 15.11 6.45
N ASP A 46 -1.78 16.26 6.21
CA ASP A 46 -1.46 17.54 6.85
C ASP A 46 -2.34 17.88 8.07
N ILE A 47 -3.43 17.11 8.30
CA ILE A 47 -4.36 17.36 9.40
C ILE A 47 -4.44 16.23 10.42
N ILE A 48 -3.79 15.09 10.17
CA ILE A 48 -3.80 13.95 11.09
C ILE A 48 -3.03 14.29 12.38
N ASP A 49 -3.62 13.95 13.55
CA ASP A 49 -2.85 13.92 14.80
C ASP A 49 -2.18 12.54 14.93
N ILE A 50 -0.86 12.53 15.06
CA ILE A 50 -0.07 11.30 15.20
C ILE A 50 -0.51 10.45 16.38
N LYS A 51 -1.02 11.05 17.44
CA LYS A 51 -1.55 10.33 18.61
C LYS A 51 -2.76 9.48 18.28
N ASP A 52 -3.57 9.91 17.30
CA ASP A 52 -4.79 9.22 16.91
C ASP A 52 -4.53 8.02 16.03
N VAL A 53 -3.32 7.93 15.43
CA VAL A 53 -2.97 6.80 14.54
C VAL A 53 -2.98 5.46 15.27
N LYS A 54 -2.73 5.48 16.59
CA LYS A 54 -2.71 4.26 17.43
C LYS A 54 -4.04 3.51 17.52
N GLN A 55 -5.17 4.21 17.29
CA GLN A 55 -6.51 3.60 17.36
C GLN A 55 -6.83 2.66 16.18
N TYR A 56 -6.07 2.74 15.08
CA TYR A 56 -6.27 1.92 13.89
C TYR A 56 -5.57 0.59 13.99
N ASP A 57 -6.14 -0.41 13.34
CA ASP A 57 -5.58 -1.77 13.25
C ASP A 57 -4.67 -1.91 12.02
N GLY A 58 -5.01 -1.22 10.92
CA GLY A 58 -4.25 -1.15 9.70
C GLY A 58 -4.13 0.25 9.13
N ILE A 59 -3.07 0.47 8.37
CA ILE A 59 -2.75 1.76 7.74
C ILE A 59 -2.57 1.55 6.24
N VAL A 60 -3.30 2.31 5.44
CA VAL A 60 -3.08 2.42 3.99
C VAL A 60 -2.51 3.80 3.71
N LEU A 61 -1.34 3.84 3.07
CA LEU A 61 -0.69 5.06 2.63
C LEU A 61 -1.01 5.27 1.15
N SER A 62 -1.81 6.28 0.84
CA SER A 62 -2.29 6.53 -0.52
C SER A 62 -1.19 6.95 -1.48
N PRO A 63 -1.44 6.90 -2.80
CA PRO A 63 -0.68 7.70 -3.76
C PRO A 63 -0.69 9.19 -3.39
N GLY A 64 0.16 9.97 -4.05
CA GLY A 64 0.20 11.41 -3.90
C GLY A 64 1.24 12.07 -4.79
N PRO A 65 1.18 13.40 -4.94
CA PRO A 65 2.16 14.18 -5.67
C PRO A 65 3.45 14.39 -4.86
N GLY A 66 4.53 14.76 -5.55
CA GLY A 66 5.79 15.15 -4.93
C GLY A 66 6.62 13.98 -4.39
N LEU A 67 7.36 14.24 -3.33
CA LEU A 67 8.24 13.28 -2.67
C LEU A 67 7.75 12.97 -1.25
N PRO A 68 8.05 11.78 -0.70
CA PRO A 68 7.58 11.39 0.64
C PRO A 68 7.88 12.41 1.74
N LYS A 69 9.08 12.99 1.75
CA LYS A 69 9.52 13.97 2.77
C LYS A 69 8.78 15.31 2.70
N GLU A 70 8.11 15.59 1.60
CA GLU A 70 7.34 16.81 1.37
C GLU A 70 5.84 16.61 1.65
N SER A 71 5.44 15.38 2.04
CA SER A 71 4.04 14.95 2.10
C SER A 71 3.51 14.97 3.54
N GLY A 72 3.53 16.14 4.18
CA GLY A 72 2.97 16.35 5.52
C GLY A 72 3.48 15.34 6.54
N MET A 73 2.57 14.68 7.25
CA MET A 73 2.88 13.71 8.32
C MET A 73 3.10 12.27 7.81
N LEU A 74 3.24 12.06 6.48
CA LEU A 74 3.38 10.71 5.90
C LEU A 74 4.51 9.90 6.55
N MET A 75 5.69 10.50 6.69
CA MET A 75 6.85 9.82 7.29
C MET A 75 6.65 9.58 8.79
N ASP A 76 6.04 10.53 9.51
CA ASP A 76 5.77 10.40 10.95
C ASP A 76 4.76 9.28 11.25
N VAL A 77 3.75 9.11 10.39
CA VAL A 77 2.79 7.98 10.48
C VAL A 77 3.51 6.64 10.34
N ILE A 78 4.46 6.51 9.40
CA ILE A 78 5.27 5.28 9.27
C ILE A 78 6.09 5.04 10.54
N VAL A 79 6.79 6.06 11.05
CA VAL A 79 7.59 5.97 12.30
C VAL A 79 6.76 5.46 13.46
N GLU A 80 5.55 5.99 13.65
CA GLU A 80 4.66 5.63 14.77
C GLU A 80 4.08 4.21 14.64
N CYS A 81 3.85 3.74 13.41
CA CYS A 81 3.04 2.54 13.16
C CYS A 81 3.82 1.29 12.78
N VAL A 82 5.02 1.43 12.22
CA VAL A 82 5.74 0.34 11.55
C VAL A 82 5.97 -0.90 12.42
N ASN A 83 6.17 -0.71 13.72
CA ASN A 83 6.45 -1.81 14.66
C ASN A 83 5.20 -2.55 15.16
N SER A 84 3.99 -1.99 14.92
CA SER A 84 2.79 -2.45 15.62
C SER A 84 1.56 -2.58 14.76
N LYS A 85 1.59 -2.05 13.54
CA LYS A 85 0.43 -2.02 12.64
C LYS A 85 0.76 -2.69 11.31
N ARG A 86 -0.28 -3.22 10.66
CA ARG A 86 -0.21 -3.66 9.28
C ARG A 86 -0.24 -2.45 8.37
N ILE A 87 0.76 -2.30 7.49
CA ILE A 87 0.88 -1.15 6.59
C ILE A 87 0.88 -1.60 5.14
N PHE A 88 0.04 -0.95 4.33
CA PHE A 88 0.03 -1.09 2.88
C PHE A 88 0.30 0.26 2.22
N GLY A 89 1.40 0.36 1.46
CA GLY A 89 1.79 1.58 0.74
C GLY A 89 1.52 1.48 -0.76
N VAL A 90 0.92 2.54 -1.33
CA VAL A 90 0.62 2.63 -2.77
C VAL A 90 1.35 3.83 -3.35
N CYS A 91 2.12 3.63 -4.43
CA CYS A 91 2.85 4.63 -5.20
C CYS A 91 3.72 5.52 -4.28
N LEU A 92 3.29 6.72 -3.90
CA LEU A 92 4.00 7.58 -2.94
C LEU A 92 4.17 6.87 -1.58
N GLY A 93 3.16 6.14 -1.10
CA GLY A 93 3.26 5.33 0.12
C GLY A 93 4.29 4.21 0.03
N HIS A 94 4.47 3.59 -1.14
CA HIS A 94 5.54 2.62 -1.41
C HIS A 94 6.92 3.28 -1.33
N GLN A 95 7.08 4.44 -1.95
CA GLN A 95 8.31 5.22 -1.92
C GLN A 95 8.67 5.65 -0.49
N ALA A 96 7.68 6.10 0.28
CA ALA A 96 7.85 6.48 1.68
C ALA A 96 8.33 5.31 2.56
N ILE A 97 7.76 4.11 2.36
CA ILE A 97 8.20 2.91 3.06
C ILE A 97 9.66 2.59 2.71
N ALA A 98 10.03 2.63 1.43
CA ALA A 98 11.40 2.36 1.01
C ALA A 98 12.40 3.37 1.61
N GLU A 99 12.10 4.67 1.56
CA GLU A 99 12.93 5.71 2.17
C GLU A 99 13.04 5.59 3.70
N TYR A 100 11.94 5.21 4.37
CA TYR A 100 11.97 4.97 5.82
C TYR A 100 12.98 3.88 6.22
N PHE A 101 13.06 2.81 5.44
CA PHE A 101 14.01 1.73 5.69
C PHE A 101 15.42 1.99 5.14
N GLY A 102 15.67 3.15 4.53
CA GLY A 102 17.01 3.60 4.14
C GLY A 102 17.35 3.48 2.65
N SER A 103 16.40 3.14 1.79
CA SER A 103 16.58 3.22 0.34
C SER A 103 16.46 4.66 -0.16
N HIS A 104 16.84 4.91 -1.41
CA HIS A 104 16.69 6.19 -2.10
C HIS A 104 15.78 6.07 -3.30
N LEU A 105 15.23 7.20 -3.73
CA LEU A 105 14.44 7.29 -4.95
C LEU A 105 15.31 7.81 -6.10
N ILE A 106 15.04 7.30 -7.30
CA ILE A 106 15.61 7.81 -8.55
C ILE A 106 14.49 8.31 -9.46
N ASN A 107 14.77 9.43 -10.16
CA ASN A 107 13.83 9.98 -11.14
C ASN A 107 14.03 9.29 -12.48
N LEU A 108 12.94 8.80 -13.06
CA LEU A 108 12.95 8.24 -14.41
C LEU A 108 13.07 9.35 -15.46
N PRO A 109 13.75 9.09 -16.59
CA PRO A 109 13.86 10.07 -17.67
C PRO A 109 12.49 10.34 -18.33
N GLU A 110 11.54 9.41 -18.23
CA GLU A 110 10.20 9.52 -18.77
C GLU A 110 9.16 9.42 -17.65
N VAL A 111 8.14 10.27 -17.72
CA VAL A 111 7.00 10.24 -16.79
C VAL A 111 6.02 9.18 -17.28
N LEU A 112 5.76 8.19 -16.45
CA LEU A 112 4.72 7.21 -16.71
C LEU A 112 3.41 7.73 -16.11
N HIS A 113 2.43 8.06 -16.95
CA HIS A 113 1.15 8.58 -16.49
C HIS A 113 -0.01 7.97 -17.27
N GLY A 114 -0.80 7.11 -16.59
CA GLY A 114 -1.91 6.41 -17.22
C GLY A 114 -1.45 5.36 -18.24
N ILE A 115 -0.36 4.68 -17.96
CA ILE A 115 0.21 3.62 -18.80
C ILE A 115 0.03 2.27 -18.11
N GLN A 116 -0.47 1.30 -18.87
CA GLN A 116 -0.55 -0.09 -18.43
C GLN A 116 0.71 -0.85 -18.86
N THR A 117 1.37 -1.52 -17.93
CA THR A 117 2.56 -2.33 -18.21
C THR A 117 2.51 -3.65 -17.46
N PRO A 118 3.06 -4.75 -18.03
CA PRO A 118 3.20 -6.00 -17.33
C PRO A 118 4.31 -5.94 -16.27
N ILE A 119 4.08 -6.63 -15.15
CA ILE A 119 5.07 -6.87 -14.09
C ILE A 119 5.19 -8.35 -13.79
N LYS A 120 6.37 -8.77 -13.32
CA LYS A 120 6.66 -10.15 -12.88
C LYS A 120 6.53 -10.23 -11.37
N LEU A 121 5.77 -11.19 -10.84
CA LEU A 121 5.70 -11.49 -9.43
C LEU A 121 6.88 -12.42 -9.07
N LEU A 122 7.85 -11.90 -8.30
CA LEU A 122 9.04 -12.66 -7.88
C LEU A 122 8.73 -13.58 -6.69
N ASN A 123 7.73 -13.21 -5.88
CA ASN A 123 7.25 -14.03 -4.78
C ASN A 123 5.72 -14.21 -4.89
N PRO A 124 5.25 -15.09 -5.80
CA PRO A 124 3.81 -15.32 -6.00
C PRO A 124 3.14 -15.98 -4.78
N LYS A 125 3.92 -16.50 -3.82
CA LYS A 125 3.41 -17.01 -2.53
C LYS A 125 3.22 -15.93 -1.49
N HIS A 126 3.69 -14.69 -1.72
CA HIS A 126 3.39 -13.59 -0.83
C HIS A 126 1.87 -13.37 -0.80
N TYR A 127 1.29 -13.21 0.40
CA TYR A 127 -0.16 -13.17 0.57
C TYR A 127 -0.84 -12.14 -0.34
N LEU A 128 -0.22 -10.98 -0.55
CA LEU A 128 -0.74 -9.92 -1.43
C LEU A 128 -1.08 -10.43 -2.84
N PHE A 129 -0.32 -11.39 -3.36
CA PHE A 129 -0.46 -11.92 -4.72
C PHE A 129 -1.16 -13.28 -4.78
N ASN A 130 -1.77 -13.70 -3.68
CA ASN A 130 -2.47 -14.99 -3.62
C ASN A 130 -3.59 -15.09 -4.67
N GLY A 131 -3.51 -16.11 -5.51
CA GLY A 131 -4.47 -16.36 -6.59
C GLY A 131 -4.26 -15.52 -7.86
N LEU A 132 -3.12 -14.84 -8.00
CA LEU A 132 -2.75 -14.10 -9.20
C LEU A 132 -1.80 -14.94 -10.08
N PRO A 133 -1.78 -14.71 -11.42
CA PRO A 133 -0.77 -15.29 -12.31
C PRO A 133 0.61 -14.64 -12.07
N ASP A 134 1.69 -15.31 -12.52
CA ASP A 134 3.06 -14.83 -12.33
C ASP A 134 3.37 -13.49 -13.00
N VAL A 135 2.61 -13.13 -14.04
CA VAL A 135 2.69 -11.85 -14.75
C VAL A 135 1.32 -11.19 -14.73
N VAL A 136 1.26 -9.92 -14.34
CA VAL A 136 0.04 -9.14 -14.28
C VAL A 136 0.24 -7.75 -14.87
N ASP A 137 -0.78 -7.23 -15.54
CA ASP A 137 -0.78 -5.85 -16.04
C ASP A 137 -1.22 -4.89 -14.93
N VAL A 138 -0.49 -3.77 -14.80
CA VAL A 138 -0.74 -2.76 -13.76
C VAL A 138 -0.71 -1.35 -14.32
N GLY A 139 -1.53 -0.47 -13.75
CA GLY A 139 -1.57 0.96 -14.09
C GLY A 139 -0.47 1.74 -13.37
N ARG A 140 0.31 2.51 -14.09
CA ARG A 140 1.44 3.32 -13.59
C ARG A 140 1.18 4.81 -13.79
N TYR A 141 1.51 5.61 -12.74
CA TYR A 141 1.29 7.07 -12.70
C TYR A 141 2.43 7.76 -11.94
N HIS A 142 3.68 7.42 -12.22
CA HIS A 142 4.84 7.91 -11.47
C HIS A 142 6.04 8.23 -12.37
N SER A 143 6.92 9.11 -11.88
CA SER A 143 8.23 9.41 -12.45
C SER A 143 9.39 9.07 -11.50
N TRP A 144 9.08 8.78 -10.24
CA TRP A 144 10.06 8.32 -9.25
C TRP A 144 9.86 6.85 -8.96
N VAL A 145 10.99 6.15 -8.72
CA VAL A 145 11.01 4.73 -8.34
C VAL A 145 12.05 4.49 -7.26
N VAL A 146 11.90 3.41 -6.51
CA VAL A 146 12.90 2.97 -5.53
C VAL A 146 14.15 2.50 -6.26
N ASN A 147 15.32 2.97 -5.82
CA ASN A 147 16.61 2.57 -6.39
C ASN A 147 16.90 1.09 -6.05
N PRO A 148 17.07 0.21 -7.04
CA PRO A 148 17.34 -1.21 -6.78
C PRO A 148 18.75 -1.48 -6.26
N ILE A 149 19.70 -0.53 -6.41
CA ILE A 149 21.11 -0.74 -6.07
C ILE A 149 21.36 -0.66 -4.57
N ASP A 150 20.63 0.19 -3.84
CA ASP A 150 20.81 0.46 -2.42
C ASP A 150 19.65 -0.02 -1.54
N LEU A 151 18.91 -1.04 -2.02
CA LEU A 151 17.82 -1.60 -1.26
C LEU A 151 18.35 -2.28 0.02
N PRO A 152 17.87 -1.88 1.21
CA PRO A 152 18.34 -2.46 2.46
C PRO A 152 17.92 -3.92 2.61
N ASP A 153 18.75 -4.72 3.29
CA ASP A 153 18.52 -6.15 3.54
C ASP A 153 17.21 -6.45 4.28
N SER A 154 16.62 -5.49 4.97
CA SER A 154 15.34 -5.63 5.67
C SER A 154 14.14 -5.73 4.72
N LEU A 155 14.28 -5.25 3.50
CA LEU A 155 13.25 -5.29 2.47
C LEU A 155 13.46 -6.46 1.51
N THR A 156 12.36 -6.96 0.99
CA THR A 156 12.31 -8.01 -0.05
C THR A 156 11.55 -7.48 -1.25
N VAL A 157 12.17 -7.54 -2.43
CA VAL A 157 11.47 -7.25 -3.70
C VAL A 157 10.52 -8.40 -4.00
N THR A 158 9.23 -8.09 -4.15
CA THR A 158 8.19 -9.09 -4.41
C THR A 158 7.62 -9.02 -5.82
N ALA A 159 7.83 -7.91 -6.53
CA ALA A 159 7.55 -7.79 -7.96
C ALA A 159 8.49 -6.78 -8.63
N VAL A 160 8.77 -6.99 -9.92
CA VAL A 160 9.53 -6.07 -10.79
C VAL A 160 8.83 -5.92 -12.14
N ASP A 161 9.13 -4.85 -12.87
CA ASP A 161 8.77 -4.76 -14.28
C ASP A 161 9.82 -5.47 -15.18
N PHE A 162 9.69 -5.36 -16.49
CA PHE A 162 10.61 -6.00 -17.44
C PHE A 162 11.94 -5.26 -17.61
N ASP A 163 12.03 -4.04 -17.04
CA ASP A 163 13.28 -3.26 -16.94
C ASP A 163 13.91 -3.39 -15.55
N GLU A 164 13.48 -4.39 -14.76
CA GLU A 164 13.94 -4.71 -13.39
C GLU A 164 13.72 -3.56 -12.37
N GLN A 165 12.78 -2.63 -12.66
CA GLN A 165 12.36 -1.63 -11.68
C GLN A 165 11.52 -2.29 -10.59
N ILE A 166 11.72 -1.88 -9.35
CA ILE A 166 10.99 -2.41 -8.19
C ILE A 166 9.53 -1.98 -8.27
N MET A 167 8.61 -2.94 -8.36
CA MET A 167 7.17 -2.72 -8.44
C MET A 167 6.44 -3.10 -7.15
N ALA A 168 7.03 -3.92 -6.29
CA ALA A 168 6.47 -4.22 -4.98
C ALA A 168 7.56 -4.62 -3.98
N LEU A 169 7.34 -4.26 -2.73
CA LEU A 169 8.21 -4.56 -1.59
C LEU A 169 7.41 -5.18 -0.45
N SER A 170 8.08 -6.00 0.35
CA SER A 170 7.63 -6.39 1.68
C SER A 170 8.77 -6.31 2.68
N HIS A 171 8.47 -6.05 3.94
CA HIS A 171 9.46 -6.09 5.00
C HIS A 171 9.59 -7.53 5.56
N LYS A 172 10.80 -7.94 5.93
CA LYS A 172 11.09 -9.32 6.37
C LYS A 172 10.52 -9.67 7.76
N ILE A 173 10.30 -8.66 8.61
CA ILE A 173 9.89 -8.83 10.01
C ILE A 173 8.56 -8.12 10.29
N TYR A 174 8.44 -6.85 9.90
CA TYR A 174 7.23 -6.07 10.13
C TYR A 174 6.15 -6.40 9.10
N ASP A 175 4.89 -6.27 9.50
CA ASP A 175 3.74 -6.49 8.62
C ASP A 175 3.54 -5.26 7.69
N VAL A 176 4.48 -5.09 6.79
CA VAL A 176 4.55 -3.97 5.86
C VAL A 176 4.75 -4.51 4.44
N CYS A 177 3.86 -4.13 3.55
CA CYS A 177 4.01 -4.37 2.12
C CYS A 177 3.60 -3.14 1.31
N SER A 178 4.03 -3.07 0.07
CA SER A 178 3.76 -1.91 -0.78
C SER A 178 3.89 -2.22 -2.26
N VAL A 179 3.22 -1.40 -3.07
CA VAL A 179 3.24 -1.48 -4.53
C VAL A 179 3.52 -0.11 -5.15
N GLN A 180 4.35 -0.05 -6.20
CA GLN A 180 4.66 1.18 -6.92
C GLN A 180 3.54 1.59 -7.89
N PHE A 181 2.76 0.63 -8.35
CA PHE A 181 1.62 0.83 -9.23
C PHE A 181 0.34 1.14 -8.46
N HIS A 182 -0.75 1.41 -9.18
CA HIS A 182 -2.06 1.75 -8.63
C HIS A 182 -3.02 0.55 -8.69
N PRO A 183 -3.18 -0.21 -7.59
CA PRO A 183 -4.12 -1.34 -7.54
C PRO A 183 -5.58 -0.89 -7.65
N GLU A 184 -5.88 0.36 -7.31
CA GLU A 184 -7.21 0.96 -7.39
C GLU A 184 -7.57 1.49 -8.80
N SER A 185 -6.61 1.47 -9.72
CA SER A 185 -6.83 1.87 -11.11
C SER A 185 -7.55 0.79 -11.90
N ILE A 186 -8.45 1.20 -12.79
CA ILE A 186 -9.11 0.30 -13.77
C ILE A 186 -8.10 -0.45 -14.66
N MET A 187 -6.88 0.09 -14.81
CA MET A 187 -5.79 -0.53 -15.56
C MET A 187 -5.13 -1.69 -14.82
N THR A 188 -5.42 -1.88 -13.53
CA THR A 188 -4.88 -2.98 -12.73
C THR A 188 -5.98 -4.01 -12.49
N PHE A 189 -6.14 -4.94 -13.43
CA PHE A 189 -7.24 -5.90 -13.43
C PHE A 189 -7.37 -6.69 -12.11
N PHE A 190 -6.24 -7.10 -11.52
CA PHE A 190 -6.21 -7.85 -10.26
C PHE A 190 -6.10 -6.96 -9.02
N GLY A 191 -6.22 -5.64 -9.15
CA GLY A 191 -5.99 -4.70 -8.05
C GLY A 191 -6.93 -4.88 -6.87
N MET A 192 -8.23 -5.06 -7.13
CA MET A 192 -9.20 -5.38 -6.07
C MET A 192 -8.84 -6.67 -5.34
N ARG A 193 -8.34 -7.69 -6.05
CA ARG A 193 -7.91 -8.94 -5.43
C ARG A 193 -6.69 -8.75 -4.53
N MET A 194 -5.74 -7.90 -4.91
CA MET A 194 -4.58 -7.57 -4.06
C MET A 194 -5.01 -6.86 -2.77
N ILE A 195 -5.91 -5.88 -2.88
CA ILE A 195 -6.45 -5.18 -1.71
C ILE A 195 -7.22 -6.15 -0.81
N GLN A 196 -8.08 -7.03 -1.37
CA GLN A 196 -8.78 -8.06 -0.61
C GLN A 196 -7.81 -9.00 0.11
N ASN A 197 -6.76 -9.46 -0.58
CA ASN A 197 -5.74 -10.32 0.02
C ASN A 197 -5.04 -9.66 1.21
N TRP A 198 -4.82 -8.33 1.16
CA TRP A 198 -4.28 -7.58 2.29
C TRP A 198 -5.28 -7.50 3.45
N LEU A 199 -6.56 -7.27 3.15
CA LEU A 199 -7.63 -7.21 4.13
C LEU A 199 -7.90 -8.56 4.79
N ASP A 200 -7.80 -9.66 4.06
CA ASP A 200 -8.00 -11.03 4.56
C ASP A 200 -6.99 -11.45 5.65
N MET A 201 -5.96 -10.64 5.84
CA MET A 201 -4.94 -10.88 6.86
C MET A 201 -5.32 -10.35 8.25
N PHE A 202 -6.42 -9.60 8.41
CA PHE A 202 -6.96 -9.16 9.70
C PHE A 202 -7.88 -10.21 10.31
#